data_16fbb9e5493d13e2a443c1ae374d45a8
#
_entry.id   16fbb9e5493d13e2a443c1ae374d45a8
#
_cell.length_a   1.000
_cell.length_b   1.000
_cell.length_c   1.000
_cell.angle_alpha   90.00
_cell.angle_beta   90.00
_cell.angle_gamma   90.00
#
_symmetry.space_group_name_H-M   'P 1'
#
loop_
_entity.id
_entity.type
_entity.pdbx_description
1 polymer ?
#
loop_
_entity_poly.entity_id
_entity_poly.type
_entity_poly.pdbx_seq_one_letter_code
_entity_poly.pdbx_strand_id
1 'polypeptide(L)'
;MSAIVTLTSDFGTRDPWVAAVKGVLLSGCPRARVVDLSHEIAPQDVLEGALFLAQAAPWFPPGTIHVAVVDPGVGTARRPLAALAGGQLFVLPDNGLLAL
;
A
#
# COMPACT_ATOMS: atom_id res chain seq x y z
N MET A 1 1.79 -14.70 -15.79
CA MET A 1 2.02 -14.77 -14.34
C MET A 1 1.21 -13.69 -13.62
N SER A 2 0.62 -14.05 -12.50
CA SER A 2 -0.09 -13.08 -11.68
C SER A 2 0.85 -12.46 -10.65
N ALA A 3 0.73 -11.16 -10.45
CA ALA A 3 1.49 -10.46 -9.42
C ALA A 3 0.66 -10.41 -8.13
N ILE A 4 1.33 -10.52 -7.00
CA ILE A 4 0.71 -10.28 -5.71
C ILE A 4 0.83 -8.79 -5.41
N VAL A 5 -0.30 -8.15 -5.16
CA VAL A 5 -0.37 -6.74 -4.80
C VAL A 5 -0.99 -6.65 -3.42
N THR A 6 -0.27 -6.13 -2.45
CA THR A 6 -0.81 -5.94 -1.11
C THR A 6 -1.31 -4.52 -0.94
N LEU A 7 -2.30 -4.34 -0.08
CA LEU A 7 -2.82 -3.02 0.26
C LEU A 7 -2.72 -2.76 1.75
N THR A 8 -2.22 -1.59 2.08
CA THR A 8 -2.17 -1.07 3.45
C THR A 8 -2.69 0.35 3.43
N SER A 9 -3.65 0.67 4.29
CA SER A 9 -4.22 2.02 4.32
C SER A 9 -4.76 2.37 5.70
N ASP A 10 -5.14 3.64 5.86
CA ASP A 10 -5.87 4.13 7.02
C ASP A 10 -7.33 4.43 6.71
N PHE A 11 -7.85 3.88 5.62
CA PHE A 11 -9.21 4.17 5.15
C PHE A 11 -10.30 3.54 6.02
N GLY A 12 -9.97 2.47 6.77
CA GLY A 12 -10.97 1.64 7.41
C GLY A 12 -11.74 0.81 6.37
N THR A 13 -12.78 0.14 6.81
CA THR A 13 -13.57 -0.75 5.96
C THR A 13 -15.04 -0.37 5.86
N ARG A 14 -15.43 0.79 6.43
CA ARG A 14 -16.82 1.24 6.40
C ARG A 14 -17.23 1.85 5.07
N ASP A 15 -16.32 2.63 4.47
CA ASP A 15 -16.60 3.37 3.25
C ASP A 15 -16.09 2.62 2.04
N PRO A 16 -16.52 2.99 0.81
CA PRO A 16 -16.14 2.24 -0.39
C PRO A 16 -14.74 2.52 -0.91
N TRP A 17 -13.90 3.24 -0.19
CA TRP A 17 -12.58 3.64 -0.68
C TRP A 17 -11.67 2.47 -0.99
N VAL A 18 -11.66 1.45 -0.13
CA VAL A 18 -10.86 0.24 -0.35
C VAL A 18 -11.33 -0.48 -1.61
N ALA A 19 -12.64 -0.61 -1.77
CA ALA A 19 -13.22 -1.24 -2.96
C ALA A 19 -12.87 -0.47 -4.22
N ALA A 20 -12.89 0.86 -4.16
CA ALA A 20 -12.53 1.70 -5.31
C ALA A 20 -11.07 1.50 -5.71
N VAL A 21 -10.16 1.46 -4.74
CA VAL A 21 -8.74 1.21 -5.01
C VAL A 21 -8.55 -0.16 -5.66
N LYS A 22 -9.20 -1.18 -5.13
CA LYS A 22 -9.12 -2.52 -5.72
C LYS A 22 -9.66 -2.54 -7.15
N GLY A 23 -10.76 -1.86 -7.40
CA GLY A 23 -11.33 -1.77 -8.74
C GLY A 23 -10.37 -1.12 -9.74
N VAL A 24 -9.70 -0.05 -9.34
CA VAL A 24 -8.71 0.61 -10.19
C VAL A 24 -7.53 -0.34 -10.47
N LEU A 25 -7.03 -1.02 -9.44
CA LEU A 25 -5.93 -1.97 -9.60
C LEU A 25 -6.30 -3.11 -10.55
N LEU A 26 -7.47 -3.69 -10.37
CA LEU A 26 -7.92 -4.81 -11.20
C LEU A 26 -8.25 -4.40 -12.61
N SER A 27 -8.68 -3.15 -12.83
CA SER A 27 -8.93 -2.62 -14.17
C SER A 27 -7.62 -2.45 -14.94
N GLY A 28 -6.57 -2.02 -14.26
CA GLY A 28 -5.25 -1.87 -14.87
C GLY A 28 -4.45 -3.16 -14.96
N CYS A 29 -4.71 -4.09 -14.04
CA CYS A 29 -3.97 -5.35 -13.97
C CYS A 29 -4.93 -6.49 -13.58
N PRO A 30 -5.70 -7.01 -14.56
CA PRO A 30 -6.76 -7.99 -14.26
C PRO A 30 -6.27 -9.29 -13.62
N ARG A 31 -4.98 -9.60 -13.78
CA ARG A 31 -4.40 -10.83 -13.23
C ARG A 31 -3.77 -10.61 -11.86
N ALA A 32 -3.85 -9.41 -11.30
CA ALA A 32 -3.29 -9.15 -9.99
C ALA A 32 -4.07 -9.93 -8.92
N ARG A 33 -3.33 -10.43 -7.94
CA ARG A 33 -3.90 -11.04 -6.73
C ARG A 33 -3.78 -10.01 -5.62
N VAL A 34 -4.89 -9.43 -5.24
CA VAL A 34 -4.92 -8.35 -4.26
C VAL A 34 -5.09 -8.93 -2.86
N VAL A 35 -4.15 -8.62 -1.98
CA VAL A 35 -4.15 -9.09 -0.60
C VAL A 35 -4.18 -7.87 0.32
N ASP A 36 -5.19 -7.78 1.17
CA ASP A 36 -5.24 -6.72 2.17
C ASP A 36 -4.30 -7.06 3.32
N LEU A 37 -3.39 -6.16 3.65
CA LEU A 37 -2.59 -6.28 4.86
C LEU A 37 -3.32 -5.67 6.04
N SER A 38 -3.74 -4.41 5.93
CA SER A 38 -4.57 -3.75 6.91
C SER A 38 -5.13 -2.46 6.33
N HIS A 39 -6.35 -2.12 6.70
CA HIS A 39 -6.95 -0.81 6.45
C HIS A 39 -7.28 -0.11 7.77
N GLU A 40 -6.75 -0.63 8.85
CA GLU A 40 -7.01 -0.14 10.21
C GLU A 40 -5.78 0.57 10.80
N ILE A 41 -4.86 1.04 9.96
CA ILE A 41 -3.78 1.92 10.42
C ILE A 41 -4.45 3.18 11.00
N ALA A 42 -3.96 3.65 12.13
CA ALA A 42 -4.52 4.85 12.74
C ALA A 42 -4.52 6.00 11.73
N PRO A 43 -5.60 6.78 11.64
CA PRO A 43 -5.71 7.80 10.60
C PRO A 43 -4.49 8.72 10.56
N GLN A 44 -3.91 8.84 9.37
CA GLN A 44 -2.76 9.70 9.09
C GLN A 44 -1.49 9.32 9.87
N ASP A 45 -1.43 8.15 10.48
CA ASP A 45 -0.27 7.71 11.25
C ASP A 45 0.75 7.02 10.33
N VAL A 46 1.60 7.84 9.72
CA VAL A 46 2.62 7.38 8.78
C VAL A 46 3.59 6.42 9.47
N LEU A 47 3.97 6.69 10.71
CA LEU A 47 4.90 5.82 11.43
C LEU A 47 4.30 4.44 11.67
N GLU A 48 3.05 4.37 12.09
CA GLU A 48 2.38 3.09 12.29
C GLU A 48 2.31 2.30 10.97
N GLY A 49 1.96 2.99 9.87
CA GLY A 49 1.92 2.36 8.55
C GLY A 49 3.27 1.81 8.13
N ALA A 50 4.34 2.57 8.35
CA ALA A 50 5.69 2.16 7.99
C ALA A 50 6.14 0.95 8.82
N LEU A 51 5.89 0.97 10.12
CA LEU A 51 6.24 -0.16 10.99
C LEU A 51 5.44 -1.41 10.62
N PHE A 52 4.16 -1.24 10.30
CA PHE A 52 3.32 -2.35 9.87
C PHE A 52 3.87 -3.00 8.60
N LEU A 53 4.21 -2.20 7.60
CA LEU A 53 4.79 -2.70 6.36
C LEU A 53 6.14 -3.38 6.60
N ALA A 54 6.98 -2.81 7.43
CA ALA A 54 8.29 -3.38 7.72
C ALA A 54 8.17 -4.77 8.35
N GLN A 55 7.12 -5.00 9.14
CA GLN A 55 6.89 -6.29 9.77
C GLN A 55 6.19 -7.28 8.85
N ALA A 56 5.34 -6.82 7.95
CA ALA A 56 4.54 -7.71 7.09
C ALA A 56 5.26 -8.10 5.80
N ALA A 57 5.98 -7.17 5.18
CA ALA A 57 6.58 -7.38 3.86
C ALA A 57 7.54 -8.56 3.78
N PRO A 58 8.38 -8.85 4.79
CA PRO A 58 9.32 -9.97 4.69
C PRO A 58 8.67 -11.34 4.54
N TRP A 59 7.39 -11.46 4.88
CA TRP A 59 6.66 -12.72 4.77
C TRP A 59 6.17 -13.00 3.36
N PHE A 60 6.30 -12.04 2.44
CA PHE A 60 5.82 -12.18 1.08
C PHE A 60 6.98 -12.53 0.14
N PRO A 61 6.69 -13.21 -0.98
CA PRO A 61 7.73 -13.64 -1.91
C PRO A 61 8.33 -12.45 -2.68
N PRO A 62 9.52 -12.64 -3.26
CA PRO A 62 10.07 -11.65 -4.18
C PRO A 62 9.08 -11.38 -5.33
N GLY A 63 9.09 -10.15 -5.81
CA GLY A 63 8.17 -9.72 -6.86
C GLY A 63 6.83 -9.21 -6.35
N THR A 64 6.58 -9.29 -5.05
CA THR A 64 5.37 -8.71 -4.46
C THR A 64 5.41 -7.19 -4.59
N ILE A 65 4.26 -6.60 -4.88
CA ILE A 65 4.07 -5.15 -4.96
C ILE A 65 3.24 -4.72 -3.76
N HIS A 66 3.82 -3.86 -2.92
CA HIS A 66 3.13 -3.34 -1.75
C HIS A 66 2.65 -1.93 -2.03
N VAL A 67 1.35 -1.71 -2.01
CA VAL A 67 0.74 -0.39 -2.16
C VAL A 67 0.26 0.07 -0.80
N ALA A 68 0.78 1.20 -0.34
CA ALA A 68 0.40 1.75 0.96
C ALA A 68 -0.12 3.18 0.79
N VAL A 69 -1.25 3.46 1.38
CA VAL A 69 -1.88 4.78 1.35
C VAL A 69 -2.20 5.19 2.78
N VAL A 70 -1.21 5.76 3.45
CA VAL A 70 -1.35 6.38 4.76
C VAL A 70 -0.73 7.76 4.63
N ASP A 71 -1.55 8.76 4.40
CA ASP A 71 -1.06 10.08 4.02
C ASP A 71 -1.91 11.18 4.62
N PRO A 72 -1.37 11.99 5.55
CA PRO A 72 -2.08 13.14 6.08
C PRO A 72 -2.35 14.22 5.02
N GLY A 73 -1.64 14.15 3.89
CA GLY A 73 -1.81 15.09 2.80
C GLY A 73 -2.70 14.59 1.67
N VAL A 74 -3.58 13.61 1.92
CA VAL A 74 -4.52 13.14 0.90
C VAL A 74 -5.29 14.31 0.32
N GLY A 75 -5.31 14.41 -1.01
CA GLY A 75 -5.92 15.53 -1.70
C GLY A 75 -4.97 16.67 -2.00
N THR A 76 -3.74 16.67 -1.50
CA THR A 76 -2.69 17.62 -1.88
C THR A 76 -1.83 17.04 -2.99
N ALA A 77 -0.93 17.86 -3.54
CA ALA A 77 -0.10 17.48 -4.68
C ALA A 77 1.12 16.64 -4.25
N ARG A 78 0.90 15.54 -3.54
CA ARG A 78 1.99 14.62 -3.20
C ARG A 78 2.30 13.71 -4.36
N ARG A 79 3.58 13.47 -4.56
CA ARG A 79 4.02 12.56 -5.60
C ARG A 79 3.98 11.11 -5.11
N PRO A 80 3.52 10.16 -5.92
CA PRO A 80 3.71 8.75 -5.62
C PRO A 80 5.19 8.40 -5.76
N LEU A 81 5.67 7.52 -4.88
CA LEU A 81 7.00 6.95 -4.95
C LEU A 81 6.91 5.46 -5.24
N ALA A 82 7.84 4.97 -6.05
CA ALA A 82 8.03 3.55 -6.26
C ALA A 82 9.48 3.22 -5.91
N ALA A 83 9.67 2.23 -5.04
CA ALA A 83 11.01 1.86 -4.59
C ALA A 83 11.14 0.35 -4.53
N LEU A 84 12.33 -0.15 -4.91
CA LEU A 84 12.66 -1.57 -4.80
C LEU A 84 13.47 -1.79 -3.53
N ALA A 85 13.06 -2.77 -2.75
CA ALA A 85 13.79 -3.18 -1.55
C ALA A 85 13.54 -4.67 -1.31
N GLY A 86 14.60 -5.43 -1.08
CA GLY A 86 14.49 -6.86 -0.80
C GLY A 86 13.81 -7.67 -1.89
N GLY A 87 13.92 -7.25 -3.15
CA GLY A 87 13.26 -7.93 -4.26
C GLY A 87 11.78 -7.61 -4.40
N GLN A 88 11.26 -6.67 -3.63
CA GLN A 88 9.85 -6.27 -3.67
C GLN A 88 9.73 -4.81 -4.07
N LEU A 89 8.59 -4.45 -4.66
CA LEU A 89 8.30 -3.07 -5.06
C LEU A 89 7.34 -2.45 -4.06
N PHE A 90 7.67 -1.24 -3.60
CA PHE A 90 6.82 -0.47 -2.70
C PHE A 90 6.32 0.76 -3.43
N VAL A 91 5.00 0.95 -3.46
CA VAL A 91 4.34 2.11 -4.07
C VAL A 91 3.59 2.83 -2.96
N LEU A 92 3.98 4.07 -2.69
CA LEU A 92 3.45 4.82 -1.56
C LEU A 92 3.62 6.32 -1.78
N PRO A 93 2.91 7.17 -1.01
CA PRO A 93 3.12 8.60 -1.12
C PRO A 93 4.48 9.03 -0.61
N ASP A 94 4.99 10.13 -1.13
CA ASP A 94 6.25 10.74 -0.69
C ASP A 94 6.01 11.50 0.63
N ASN A 95 5.94 10.78 1.73
CA ASN A 95 5.63 11.33 3.04
C ASN A 95 6.48 10.76 4.18
N GLY A 96 7.60 10.11 3.82
CA GLY A 96 8.48 9.51 4.82
C GLY A 96 8.16 8.07 5.19
N LEU A 97 7.15 7.46 4.58
CA LEU A 97 6.77 6.07 4.86
C LEU A 97 7.92 5.09 4.62
N LEU A 98 8.80 5.41 3.67
CA LEU A 98 9.98 4.60 3.37
C LEU A 98 11.15 4.83 4.32
N ALA A 99 11.08 5.80 5.23
CA ALA A 99 12.21 6.16 6.09
C ALA A 99 12.58 5.07 7.10
N LEU A 100 11.74 4.10 7.26
CA LEU A 100 11.97 2.95 8.10
C LEU A 100 12.28 1.73 7.25
#